data_362175ffeaee2a7167865230f07aaa59
#
_entry.id   362175ffeaee2a7167865230f07aaa59
#
_cell.length_a   1.000
_cell.length_b   1.000
_cell.length_c   1.000
_cell.angle_alpha   90.00
_cell.angle_beta   90.00
_cell.angle_gamma   90.00
#
_symmetry.space_group_name_H-M   'P 1'
#
loop_
_entity.id
_entity.type
_entity.pdbx_description
1 polymer ?
#
loop_
_entity_poly.entity_id
_entity_poly.type
_entity_poly.pdbx_seq_one_letter_code
_entity_poly.pdbx_strand_id
1 'polypeptide(L)'
;MRKFLAIVVCKLGRFVGKLVGKGSSMPGKFALKICPDILRRVQLPPHIIAVTGSNGKTSTVEMIATVLRGQGKNVIYNAEGSNQVEGVTTLILTHATLGGKVNADVLLLESDERYAAHSFKYFHPTEFVITNLYRDQLTRNGHPESVFDAILPAIHPDTELILNGDDPLSSCFAIGHEKVKWFGLNHCATDTEAPTGVYHDGAYCPVCHAPME
;
A
#
# COMPACT_ATOMS: atom_id res chain seq x y z
N MET A 1 -11.21 -0.17 27.82
CA MET A 1 -10.30 0.89 28.31
C MET A 1 -9.08 1.11 27.44
N ARG A 2 -8.24 0.10 27.14
CA ARG A 2 -6.99 0.30 26.33
C ARG A 2 -7.22 0.91 24.94
N LYS A 3 -8.27 0.47 24.20
CA LYS A 3 -8.63 1.05 22.88
C LYS A 3 -8.87 2.55 22.97
N PHE A 4 -9.71 2.98 23.89
CA PHE A 4 -10.04 4.40 24.09
C PHE A 4 -8.78 5.22 24.42
N LEU A 5 -7.96 4.74 25.38
CA LEU A 5 -6.73 5.42 25.76
C LEU A 5 -5.75 5.54 24.58
N ALA A 6 -5.58 4.48 23.78
CA ALA A 6 -4.72 4.52 22.61
C ALA A 6 -5.18 5.54 21.57
N ILE A 7 -6.51 5.66 21.33
CA ILE A 7 -7.06 6.66 20.41
C ILE A 7 -6.81 8.08 20.93
N VAL A 8 -7.07 8.33 22.23
CA VAL A 8 -6.85 9.66 22.84
C VAL A 8 -5.39 10.06 22.76
N VAL A 9 -4.47 9.16 23.18
CA VAL A 9 -3.02 9.43 23.14
C VAL A 9 -2.55 9.69 21.70
N CYS A 10 -3.05 8.93 20.73
CA CYS A 10 -2.71 9.15 19.32
C CYS A 10 -3.17 10.54 18.83
N LYS A 11 -4.43 10.91 19.12
CA LYS A 11 -4.99 12.21 18.72
C LYS A 11 -4.24 13.38 19.36
N LEU A 12 -3.97 13.31 20.66
CA LEU A 12 -3.20 14.34 21.38
C LEU A 12 -1.77 14.42 20.87
N GLY A 13 -1.10 13.27 20.69
CA GLY A 13 0.25 13.21 20.13
C GLY A 13 0.32 13.80 18.72
N ARG A 14 -0.71 13.55 17.87
CA ARG A 14 -0.78 14.15 16.53
C ARG A 14 -0.99 15.67 16.59
N PHE A 15 -1.84 16.14 17.47
CA PHE A 15 -2.05 17.57 17.68
C PHE A 15 -0.76 18.28 18.08
N VAL A 16 -0.06 17.77 19.11
CA VAL A 16 1.24 18.31 19.56
C VAL A 16 2.29 18.19 18.45
N GLY A 17 2.36 17.06 17.76
CA GLY A 17 3.30 16.84 16.66
C GLY A 17 3.15 17.83 15.50
N LYS A 18 1.91 18.23 15.17
CA LYS A 18 1.65 19.27 14.17
C LYS A 18 2.20 20.64 14.59
N LEU A 19 2.15 20.99 15.87
CA LEU A 19 2.68 22.25 16.40
C LEU A 19 4.22 22.31 16.33
N VAL A 20 4.88 21.15 16.37
CA VAL A 20 6.37 21.04 16.37
C VAL A 20 6.92 20.70 14.98
N GLY A 21 6.06 20.63 13.95
CA GLY A 21 6.46 20.24 12.59
C GLY A 21 6.94 18.79 12.46
N LYS A 22 6.60 17.92 13.41
CA LYS A 22 6.95 16.49 13.46
C LYS A 22 5.71 15.66 13.82
N GLY A 23 5.67 14.37 13.46
CA GLY A 23 4.69 13.49 14.10
C GLY A 23 3.76 12.69 13.18
N SER A 24 4.22 12.23 12.03
CA SER A 24 3.44 11.29 11.22
C SER A 24 3.39 9.88 11.83
N SER A 25 4.46 9.38 12.44
CA SER A 25 4.55 8.00 12.94
C SER A 25 4.54 7.88 14.48
N MET A 26 5.10 8.86 15.19
CA MET A 26 5.26 8.78 16.65
C MET A 26 3.95 8.58 17.42
N PRO A 27 2.84 9.27 17.10
CA PRO A 27 1.57 9.05 17.80
C PRO A 27 1.05 7.61 17.68
N GLY A 28 1.16 7.01 16.48
CA GLY A 28 0.80 5.62 16.24
C GLY A 28 1.67 4.65 17.01
N LYS A 29 2.98 4.92 17.10
CA LYS A 29 3.91 4.10 17.90
C LYS A 29 3.51 4.06 19.37
N PHE A 30 3.11 5.20 19.96
CA PHE A 30 2.61 5.21 21.34
C PHE A 30 1.27 4.48 21.48
N ALA A 31 0.36 4.66 20.53
CA ALA A 31 -0.91 3.95 20.53
C ALA A 31 -0.73 2.43 20.47
N LEU A 32 0.19 1.94 19.61
CA LEU A 32 0.53 0.51 19.50
C LEU A 32 1.18 -0.04 20.79
N LYS A 33 1.96 0.76 21.53
CA LYS A 33 2.48 0.35 22.83
C LYS A 33 1.36 0.16 23.88
N ILE A 34 0.32 1.00 23.83
CA ILE A 34 -0.84 0.90 24.75
C ILE A 34 -1.76 -0.25 24.35
N CYS A 35 -2.00 -0.41 23.05
CA CYS A 35 -2.89 -1.41 22.49
C CYS A 35 -2.28 -1.99 21.20
N PRO A 36 -1.45 -3.04 21.27
CA PRO A 36 -0.74 -3.61 20.11
C PRO A 36 -1.65 -4.11 19.00
N ASP A 37 -2.87 -4.52 19.32
CA ASP A 37 -3.90 -5.01 18.40
C ASP A 37 -4.97 -3.95 18.08
N ILE A 38 -4.65 -2.65 18.21
CA ILE A 38 -5.62 -1.56 18.05
C ILE A 38 -6.29 -1.57 16.68
N LEU A 39 -5.54 -1.88 15.61
CA LEU A 39 -6.06 -1.92 14.24
C LEU A 39 -7.15 -2.98 14.05
N ARG A 40 -7.11 -4.08 14.81
CA ARG A 40 -8.17 -5.09 14.83
C ARG A 40 -9.42 -4.62 15.60
N ARG A 41 -9.27 -3.63 16.49
CA ARG A 41 -10.34 -3.15 17.39
C ARG A 41 -11.08 -1.93 16.89
N VAL A 42 -10.61 -1.29 15.83
CA VAL A 42 -11.27 -0.17 15.17
C VAL A 42 -12.11 -0.65 13.99
N GLN A 43 -13.20 0.03 13.74
CA GLN A 43 -14.04 -0.21 12.57
C GLN A 43 -13.49 0.62 11.42
N LEU A 44 -12.86 -0.04 10.46
CA LEU A 44 -12.33 0.58 9.24
C LEU A 44 -13.43 0.88 8.22
N PRO A 45 -13.17 1.76 7.24
CA PRO A 45 -14.06 1.98 6.10
C PRO A 45 -14.29 0.70 5.29
N PRO A 46 -15.39 0.63 4.52
CA PRO A 46 -15.70 -0.54 3.70
C PRO A 46 -14.71 -0.76 2.54
N HIS A 47 -14.09 0.32 2.05
CA HIS A 47 -13.08 0.26 0.99
C HIS A 47 -11.71 0.61 1.57
N ILE A 48 -10.78 -0.31 1.40
CA ILE A 48 -9.38 -0.16 1.83
C ILE A 48 -8.52 -0.44 0.60
N ILE A 49 -8.03 0.63 0.00
CA ILE A 49 -7.16 0.55 -1.17
C ILE A 49 -5.71 0.70 -0.70
N ALA A 50 -4.86 -0.25 -1.03
CA ALA A 50 -3.42 -0.14 -0.81
C ALA A 50 -2.70 -0.07 -2.15
N VAL A 51 -1.60 0.70 -2.19
CA VAL A 51 -0.73 0.85 -3.36
C VAL A 51 0.69 0.54 -2.94
N THR A 52 1.33 -0.41 -3.62
CA THR A 52 2.72 -0.78 -3.43
C THR A 52 3.46 -0.90 -4.75
N GLY A 53 4.75 -1.12 -4.70
CA GLY A 53 5.63 -1.29 -5.87
C GLY A 53 6.88 -0.43 -5.78
N SER A 54 7.88 -0.70 -6.61
CA SER A 54 9.18 0.00 -6.55
C SER A 54 9.04 1.49 -6.83
N ASN A 55 8.29 1.86 -7.87
CA ASN A 55 8.12 3.24 -8.31
C ASN A 55 6.65 3.61 -8.53
N GLY A 56 6.36 4.91 -8.44
CA GLY A 56 5.05 5.46 -8.77
C GLY A 56 3.99 5.38 -7.67
N LYS A 57 4.27 4.80 -6.51
CA LYS A 57 3.32 4.66 -5.39
C LYS A 57 2.61 5.96 -5.02
N THR A 58 3.38 6.98 -4.67
CA THR A 58 2.84 8.27 -4.21
C THR A 58 1.99 8.93 -5.29
N SER A 59 2.49 8.95 -6.54
CA SER A 59 1.73 9.52 -7.68
C SER A 59 0.43 8.77 -7.92
N THR A 60 0.44 7.44 -7.84
CA THR A 60 -0.76 6.60 -7.98
C THR A 60 -1.76 6.88 -6.85
N VAL A 61 -1.30 6.97 -5.60
CA VAL A 61 -2.14 7.33 -4.46
C VAL A 61 -2.79 8.70 -4.65
N GLU A 62 -2.03 9.70 -5.06
CA GLU A 62 -2.56 11.05 -5.31
C GLU A 62 -3.58 11.09 -6.45
N MET A 63 -3.35 10.35 -7.53
CA MET A 63 -4.31 10.22 -8.64
C MET A 63 -5.61 9.56 -8.18
N ILE A 64 -5.53 8.42 -7.47
CA ILE A 64 -6.69 7.71 -6.93
C ILE A 64 -7.47 8.64 -5.97
N ALA A 65 -6.76 9.31 -5.04
CA ALA A 65 -7.38 10.23 -4.09
C ALA A 65 -8.12 11.38 -4.80
N THR A 66 -7.50 11.94 -5.84
CA THR A 66 -8.08 13.04 -6.63
C THR A 66 -9.36 12.60 -7.34
N VAL A 67 -9.33 11.45 -8.02
CA VAL A 67 -10.49 10.91 -8.72
C VAL A 67 -11.64 10.60 -7.77
N LEU A 68 -11.36 9.90 -6.67
CA LEU A 68 -12.40 9.51 -5.70
C LEU A 68 -13.01 10.74 -5.00
N ARG A 69 -12.20 11.73 -4.66
CA ARG A 69 -12.69 13.00 -4.10
C ARG A 69 -13.52 13.79 -5.10
N GLY A 70 -13.12 13.79 -6.38
CA GLY A 70 -13.93 14.38 -7.46
C GLY A 70 -15.30 13.73 -7.61
N GLN A 71 -15.44 12.47 -7.20
CA GLN A 71 -16.71 11.73 -7.13
C GLN A 71 -17.47 11.95 -5.80
N GLY A 72 -17.02 12.86 -4.95
CA GLY A 72 -17.64 13.17 -3.66
C GLY A 72 -17.36 12.17 -2.54
N LYS A 73 -16.41 11.25 -2.70
CA LYS A 73 -16.01 10.30 -1.65
C LYS A 73 -15.16 10.97 -0.57
N ASN A 74 -15.41 10.62 0.67
CA ASN A 74 -14.56 11.00 1.79
C ASN A 74 -13.38 10.04 1.88
N VAL A 75 -12.22 10.49 1.36
CA VAL A 75 -10.98 9.68 1.27
C VAL A 75 -9.98 10.16 2.30
N ILE A 76 -9.52 9.26 3.17
CA ILE A 76 -8.39 9.48 4.06
C ILE A 76 -7.17 8.73 3.54
N TYR A 77 -6.00 9.39 3.51
CA TYR A 77 -4.75 8.79 3.05
C TYR A 77 -3.52 9.43 3.70
N ASN A 78 -2.37 8.75 3.64
CA ASN A 78 -1.13 9.18 4.26
C ASN A 78 -0.28 10.00 3.27
N ALA A 79 -0.63 11.28 3.10
CA ALA A 79 0.11 12.23 2.25
C ALA A 79 1.57 12.49 2.73
N GLU A 80 1.93 12.14 3.95
CA GLU A 80 3.22 12.44 4.56
C GLU A 80 4.26 11.31 4.41
N GLY A 81 4.02 10.32 3.53
CA GLY A 81 5.00 9.26 3.22
C GLY A 81 5.33 8.31 4.38
N SER A 82 4.47 8.24 5.40
CA SER A 82 4.67 7.34 6.54
C SER A 82 4.02 5.98 6.27
N ASN A 83 4.76 5.12 5.57
CA ASN A 83 4.28 3.87 4.96
C ASN A 83 4.39 2.65 5.88
N GLN A 84 4.87 2.85 7.11
CA GLN A 84 5.01 1.79 8.12
C GLN A 84 3.78 1.72 9.02
N VAL A 85 3.64 0.63 9.77
CA VAL A 85 2.48 0.35 10.63
C VAL A 85 2.17 1.47 11.62
N GLU A 86 3.18 2.17 12.13
CA GLU A 86 3.00 3.31 13.05
C GLU A 86 2.34 4.50 12.36
N GLY A 87 2.72 4.79 11.11
CA GLY A 87 2.12 5.86 10.31
C GLY A 87 0.69 5.52 9.92
N VAL A 88 0.45 4.32 9.45
CA VAL A 88 -0.89 3.78 9.16
C VAL A 88 -1.77 3.85 10.40
N THR A 89 -1.25 3.46 11.57
CA THR A 89 -1.96 3.56 12.85
C THR A 89 -2.29 5.01 13.21
N THR A 90 -1.34 5.94 13.02
CA THR A 90 -1.59 7.38 13.25
C THR A 90 -2.71 7.88 12.35
N LEU A 91 -2.66 7.58 11.05
CA LEU A 91 -3.70 7.97 10.09
C LEU A 91 -5.07 7.47 10.53
N ILE A 92 -5.21 6.19 10.78
CA ILE A 92 -6.47 5.54 11.15
C ILE A 92 -7.03 6.13 12.45
N LEU A 93 -6.22 6.22 13.52
CA LEU A 93 -6.70 6.65 14.83
C LEU A 93 -7.03 8.15 14.89
N THR A 94 -6.35 8.99 14.11
CA THR A 94 -6.67 10.42 14.04
C THR A 94 -8.04 10.67 13.40
N HIS A 95 -8.46 9.83 12.45
CA HIS A 95 -9.77 9.91 11.80
C HIS A 95 -10.84 9.05 12.48
N ALA A 96 -10.48 8.24 13.47
CA ALA A 96 -11.44 7.46 14.23
C ALA A 96 -12.19 8.32 15.26
N THR A 97 -13.44 8.00 15.52
CA THR A 97 -14.16 8.47 16.70
C THR A 97 -13.55 7.90 17.98
N LEU A 98 -13.88 8.43 19.14
CA LEU A 98 -13.43 7.85 20.41
C LEU A 98 -13.98 6.42 20.65
N GLY A 99 -15.10 6.09 19.99
CA GLY A 99 -15.66 4.73 19.95
C GLY A 99 -14.87 3.77 19.02
N GLY A 100 -13.99 4.31 18.17
CA GLY A 100 -13.13 3.55 17.27
C GLY A 100 -13.73 3.31 15.88
N LYS A 101 -14.76 4.05 15.46
CA LYS A 101 -15.26 4.03 14.07
C LYS A 101 -14.52 5.08 13.25
N VAL A 102 -13.93 4.69 12.13
CA VAL A 102 -13.29 5.60 11.18
C VAL A 102 -14.36 6.17 10.25
N ASN A 103 -14.50 7.51 10.26
CA ASN A 103 -15.48 8.21 9.43
C ASN A 103 -14.85 8.57 8.08
N ALA A 104 -14.85 7.62 7.17
CA ALA A 104 -14.45 7.77 5.78
C ALA A 104 -15.16 6.75 4.91
N ASP A 105 -15.26 7.01 3.61
CA ASP A 105 -15.74 6.05 2.63
C ASP A 105 -14.61 5.13 2.19
N VAL A 106 -13.40 5.70 2.08
CA VAL A 106 -12.21 5.01 1.59
C VAL A 106 -11.00 5.32 2.48
N LEU A 107 -10.29 4.26 2.86
CA LEU A 107 -8.94 4.32 3.43
C LEU A 107 -7.96 3.97 2.31
N LEU A 108 -7.18 4.95 1.87
CA LEU A 108 -6.17 4.77 0.82
C LEU A 108 -4.78 4.81 1.44
N LEU A 109 -4.00 3.76 1.22
CA LEU A 109 -2.71 3.56 1.86
C LEU A 109 -1.60 3.43 0.81
N GLU A 110 -0.57 4.26 0.94
CA GLU A 110 0.73 3.93 0.36
C GLU A 110 1.40 2.90 1.28
N SER A 111 1.87 1.79 0.73
CA SER A 111 2.51 0.72 1.48
C SER A 111 3.93 0.49 0.98
N ASP A 112 4.89 0.49 1.91
CA ASP A 112 6.25 0.05 1.62
C ASP A 112 6.23 -1.45 1.39
N GLU A 113 6.89 -1.91 0.34
CA GLU A 113 6.90 -3.29 -0.14
C GLU A 113 7.30 -4.28 0.96
N ARG A 114 8.32 -3.92 1.73
CA ARG A 114 8.89 -4.78 2.78
C ARG A 114 8.05 -4.81 4.05
N TYR A 115 7.18 -3.83 4.23
CA TYR A 115 6.36 -3.68 5.45
C TYR A 115 4.88 -3.98 5.22
N ALA A 116 4.46 -4.28 4.00
CA ALA A 116 3.06 -4.55 3.66
C ALA A 116 2.45 -5.64 4.55
N ALA A 117 3.11 -6.79 4.68
CA ALA A 117 2.65 -7.89 5.53
C ALA A 117 2.51 -7.50 7.02
N HIS A 118 3.38 -6.62 7.52
CA HIS A 118 3.29 -6.10 8.90
C HIS A 118 2.14 -5.12 9.06
N SER A 119 1.95 -4.22 8.08
CA SER A 119 0.88 -3.22 8.09
C SER A 119 -0.50 -3.86 8.03
N PHE A 120 -0.64 -4.94 7.26
CA PHE A 120 -1.91 -5.64 7.05
C PHE A 120 -2.14 -6.85 7.96
N LYS A 121 -1.35 -7.00 9.01
CA LYS A 121 -1.47 -8.10 9.98
C LYS A 121 -2.87 -8.23 10.63
N TYR A 122 -3.58 -7.12 10.80
CA TYR A 122 -4.86 -7.07 11.51
C TYR A 122 -6.05 -6.68 10.65
N PHE A 123 -5.81 -6.34 9.40
CA PHE A 123 -6.82 -6.07 8.37
C PHE A 123 -6.18 -6.33 7.02
N HIS A 124 -6.97 -6.52 5.99
CA HIS A 124 -6.46 -6.63 4.61
C HIS A 124 -7.11 -5.57 3.72
N PRO A 125 -6.39 -5.10 2.69
CA PRO A 125 -6.98 -4.25 1.67
C PRO A 125 -8.13 -4.96 0.94
N THR A 126 -9.17 -4.22 0.59
CA THR A 126 -10.19 -4.70 -0.33
C THR A 126 -9.67 -4.71 -1.76
N GLU A 127 -8.83 -3.70 -2.10
CA GLU A 127 -8.12 -3.58 -3.38
C GLU A 127 -6.62 -3.36 -3.12
N PHE A 128 -5.76 -4.10 -3.83
CA PHE A 128 -4.31 -3.95 -3.70
C PHE A 128 -3.67 -3.72 -5.06
N VAL A 129 -3.21 -2.49 -5.29
CA VAL A 129 -2.55 -2.06 -6.51
C VAL A 129 -1.06 -2.32 -6.40
N ILE A 130 -0.50 -3.04 -7.35
CA ILE A 130 0.94 -3.27 -7.47
C ILE A 130 1.43 -2.61 -8.76
N THR A 131 2.21 -1.53 -8.61
CA THR A 131 2.57 -0.69 -9.76
C THR A 131 3.65 -1.33 -10.63
N ASN A 132 4.72 -1.81 -10.01
CA ASN A 132 5.85 -2.45 -10.68
C ASN A 132 6.87 -2.98 -9.66
N LEU A 133 7.73 -3.92 -10.10
CA LEU A 133 8.83 -4.46 -9.30
C LEU A 133 10.14 -4.37 -10.06
N TYR A 134 10.82 -3.23 -9.93
CA TYR A 134 12.11 -2.97 -10.58
C TYR A 134 13.28 -3.03 -9.60
N ARG A 135 14.48 -3.10 -10.16
CA ARG A 135 15.74 -2.92 -9.43
C ARG A 135 15.87 -1.48 -8.96
N ASP A 136 15.29 -1.19 -7.80
CA ASP A 136 15.41 0.12 -7.15
C ASP A 136 16.09 -0.06 -5.79
N GLN A 137 17.06 0.82 -5.50
CA GLN A 137 17.79 0.83 -4.23
C GLN A 137 18.26 -0.58 -3.81
N LEU A 138 19.04 -1.25 -4.66
CA LEU A 138 19.53 -2.64 -4.43
C LEU A 138 20.14 -2.88 -3.04
N THR A 139 20.79 -1.86 -2.47
CA THR A 139 21.35 -1.90 -1.11
C THR A 139 20.29 -1.96 -0.02
N ARG A 140 19.07 -1.48 -0.29
CA ARG A 140 17.94 -1.45 0.64
C ARG A 140 16.96 -2.58 0.36
N ASN A 141 16.58 -2.76 -0.89
CA ASN A 141 15.47 -3.60 -1.30
C ASN A 141 15.93 -4.98 -1.79
N GLY A 142 17.20 -5.15 -2.16
CA GLY A 142 17.68 -6.36 -2.77
C GLY A 142 17.19 -6.55 -4.21
N HIS A 143 17.15 -7.80 -4.66
CA HIS A 143 16.60 -8.15 -5.97
C HIS A 143 15.06 -8.03 -6.00
N PRO A 144 14.44 -7.77 -7.16
CA PRO A 144 12.99 -7.68 -7.31
C PRO A 144 12.23 -8.90 -6.78
N GLU A 145 12.80 -10.09 -6.91
CA GLU A 145 12.23 -11.33 -6.38
C GLU A 145 12.10 -11.30 -4.85
N SER A 146 13.08 -10.72 -4.15
CA SER A 146 12.99 -10.54 -2.69
C SER A 146 11.88 -9.57 -2.29
N VAL A 147 11.60 -8.58 -3.14
CA VAL A 147 10.47 -7.66 -2.95
C VAL A 147 9.15 -8.37 -3.20
N PHE A 148 9.08 -9.20 -4.24
CA PHE A 148 7.94 -10.06 -4.52
C PHE A 148 7.61 -10.95 -3.32
N ASP A 149 8.60 -11.68 -2.78
CA ASP A 149 8.44 -12.54 -1.62
C ASP A 149 7.99 -11.78 -0.36
N ALA A 150 8.40 -10.52 -0.22
CA ALA A 150 7.99 -9.69 0.92
C ALA A 150 6.53 -9.20 0.80
N ILE A 151 6.01 -8.98 -0.42
CA ILE A 151 4.64 -8.55 -0.67
C ILE A 151 3.67 -9.73 -0.58
N LEU A 152 4.05 -10.91 -1.06
CA LEU A 152 3.18 -12.08 -1.19
C LEU A 152 2.38 -12.41 0.09
N PRO A 153 2.97 -12.39 1.31
CA PRO A 153 2.23 -12.65 2.55
C PRO A 153 1.19 -11.57 2.92
N ALA A 154 1.23 -10.41 2.26
CA ALA A 154 0.27 -9.33 2.48
C ALA A 154 -1.03 -9.50 1.68
N ILE A 155 -1.04 -10.41 0.71
CA ILE A 155 -2.17 -10.67 -0.18
C ILE A 155 -3.13 -11.64 0.50
N HIS A 156 -4.37 -11.18 0.73
CA HIS A 156 -5.43 -12.01 1.27
C HIS A 156 -6.29 -12.57 0.11
N PRO A 157 -6.83 -13.79 0.20
CA PRO A 157 -7.66 -14.37 -0.87
C PRO A 157 -8.86 -13.52 -1.28
N ASP A 158 -9.41 -12.73 -0.36
CA ASP A 158 -10.53 -11.84 -0.64
C ASP A 158 -10.14 -10.49 -1.27
N THR A 159 -8.87 -10.13 -1.25
CA THR A 159 -8.37 -8.89 -1.85
C THR A 159 -8.47 -8.93 -3.36
N GLU A 160 -8.99 -7.88 -3.99
CA GLU A 160 -8.90 -7.70 -5.44
C GLU A 160 -7.52 -7.14 -5.79
N LEU A 161 -6.73 -7.87 -6.56
CA LEU A 161 -5.44 -7.41 -7.06
C LEU A 161 -5.63 -6.56 -8.32
N ILE A 162 -4.92 -5.43 -8.38
CA ILE A 162 -4.86 -4.56 -9.55
C ILE A 162 -3.39 -4.51 -9.98
N LEU A 163 -3.06 -5.28 -11.02
CA LEU A 163 -1.69 -5.58 -11.42
C LEU A 163 -1.30 -4.89 -12.70
N ASN A 164 -0.03 -4.50 -12.78
CA ASN A 164 0.56 -4.01 -14.01
C ASN A 164 0.88 -5.19 -14.94
N GLY A 165 0.19 -5.24 -16.11
CA GLY A 165 0.41 -6.27 -17.13
C GLY A 165 1.73 -6.10 -17.88
N ASP A 166 2.33 -4.90 -17.85
CA ASP A 166 3.61 -4.61 -18.51
C ASP A 166 4.82 -4.98 -17.62
N ASP A 167 4.59 -5.41 -16.38
CA ASP A 167 5.63 -5.87 -15.47
C ASP A 167 5.47 -7.37 -15.22
N PRO A 168 6.35 -8.21 -15.80
CA PRO A 168 6.26 -9.66 -15.70
C PRO A 168 6.27 -10.18 -14.26
N LEU A 169 7.03 -9.55 -13.37
CA LEU A 169 7.13 -10.00 -11.98
C LEU A 169 5.87 -9.63 -11.19
N SER A 170 5.31 -8.44 -11.39
CA SER A 170 4.01 -8.06 -10.82
C SER A 170 2.91 -9.00 -11.29
N SER A 171 2.94 -9.41 -12.56
CA SER A 171 1.97 -10.35 -13.13
C SER A 171 1.95 -11.72 -12.43
N CYS A 172 3.06 -12.13 -11.83
CA CYS A 172 3.14 -13.40 -11.10
C CYS A 172 2.25 -13.44 -9.84
N PHE A 173 1.84 -12.30 -9.28
CA PHE A 173 0.86 -12.29 -8.18
C PHE A 173 -0.52 -12.81 -8.56
N ALA A 174 -0.84 -12.87 -9.86
CA ALA A 174 -2.09 -13.46 -10.35
C ALA A 174 -2.12 -14.99 -10.23
N ILE A 175 -0.98 -15.64 -10.06
CA ILE A 175 -0.92 -17.10 -10.03
C ILE A 175 -1.63 -17.63 -8.80
N GLY A 176 -2.73 -18.38 -9.03
CA GLY A 176 -3.54 -18.92 -7.96
C GLY A 176 -4.44 -17.91 -7.24
N HIS A 177 -4.57 -16.69 -7.75
CA HIS A 177 -5.45 -15.64 -7.22
C HIS A 177 -6.63 -15.40 -8.16
N GLU A 178 -7.87 -15.46 -7.65
CA GLU A 178 -9.07 -15.44 -8.50
C GLU A 178 -9.54 -14.01 -8.86
N LYS A 179 -9.26 -13.03 -7.98
CA LYS A 179 -9.76 -11.66 -8.12
C LYS A 179 -8.66 -10.75 -8.64
N VAL A 180 -8.49 -10.67 -9.94
CA VAL A 180 -7.44 -9.89 -10.59
C VAL A 180 -8.01 -8.95 -11.63
N LYS A 181 -7.55 -7.70 -11.59
CA LYS A 181 -7.71 -6.71 -12.65
C LYS A 181 -6.35 -6.29 -13.17
N TRP A 182 -6.30 -5.90 -14.42
CA TRP A 182 -5.06 -5.53 -15.10
C TRP A 182 -5.10 -4.08 -15.55
N PHE A 183 -3.97 -3.42 -15.48
CA PHE A 183 -3.69 -2.18 -16.20
C PHE A 183 -2.36 -2.33 -16.93
N GLY A 184 -2.17 -1.56 -18.00
CA GLY A 184 -0.98 -1.60 -18.83
C GLY A 184 -1.16 -0.71 -20.06
N LEU A 185 -0.16 -0.67 -20.91
CA LEU A 185 -0.18 0.04 -22.18
C LEU A 185 -0.55 -0.93 -23.29
N ASN A 186 -1.32 -0.46 -24.25
CA ASN A 186 -1.50 -1.16 -25.51
C ASN A 186 -0.32 -0.87 -26.44
N HIS A 187 -0.17 -1.71 -27.48
CA HIS A 187 0.81 -1.49 -28.54
C HIS A 187 0.78 -0.04 -29.05
N CYS A 188 1.96 0.54 -29.20
CA CYS A 188 2.14 1.87 -29.74
C CYS A 188 3.20 1.87 -30.86
N ALA A 189 3.22 2.94 -31.66
CA ALA A 189 4.11 3.04 -32.82
C ALA A 189 5.62 3.08 -32.46
N THR A 190 5.95 3.22 -31.19
CA THR A 190 7.33 3.27 -30.68
C THR A 190 7.78 1.95 -30.04
N ASP A 191 6.93 0.93 -30.07
CA ASP A 191 7.29 -0.39 -29.55
C ASP A 191 8.42 -0.99 -30.38
N THR A 192 9.33 -1.69 -29.72
CA THR A 192 10.47 -2.36 -30.33
C THR A 192 10.50 -3.81 -29.92
N GLU A 193 10.92 -4.70 -30.83
CA GLU A 193 11.09 -6.13 -30.54
C GLU A 193 12.30 -6.42 -29.64
N ALA A 194 13.17 -5.43 -29.42
CA ALA A 194 14.38 -5.61 -28.61
C ALA A 194 14.17 -5.07 -27.20
N PRO A 195 14.63 -5.80 -26.15
CA PRO A 195 14.62 -5.31 -24.78
C PRO A 195 15.42 -4.01 -24.67
N THR A 196 14.81 -2.96 -24.14
CA THR A 196 15.43 -1.62 -24.05
C THR A 196 16.10 -1.33 -22.72
N GLY A 197 15.92 -2.17 -21.70
CA GLY A 197 16.50 -2.00 -20.37
C GLY A 197 17.95 -2.42 -20.27
N VAL A 198 18.77 -1.68 -19.53
CA VAL A 198 20.21 -1.98 -19.32
C VAL A 198 20.44 -3.38 -18.74
N TYR A 199 19.50 -3.87 -17.95
CA TYR A 199 19.58 -5.16 -17.26
C TYR A 199 18.74 -6.26 -17.91
N HIS A 200 18.00 -5.92 -18.98
CA HIS A 200 17.04 -6.82 -19.63
C HIS A 200 16.02 -7.41 -18.65
N ASP A 201 15.71 -6.71 -17.57
CA ASP A 201 14.66 -7.09 -16.63
C ASP A 201 13.32 -7.07 -17.38
N GLY A 202 12.58 -8.18 -17.32
CA GLY A 202 11.35 -8.34 -18.09
C GLY A 202 11.51 -8.95 -19.48
N ALA A 203 12.71 -9.26 -19.93
CA ALA A 203 12.93 -9.93 -21.23
C ALA A 203 12.37 -11.37 -21.27
N TYR A 204 12.15 -11.98 -20.13
CA TYR A 204 11.69 -13.36 -20.01
C TYR A 204 10.59 -13.49 -18.96
N CYS A 205 9.61 -14.34 -19.23
CA CYS A 205 8.60 -14.70 -18.26
C CYS A 205 9.26 -15.37 -17.02
N PRO A 206 9.00 -14.89 -15.79
CA PRO A 206 9.59 -15.48 -14.59
C PRO A 206 9.15 -16.92 -14.31
N VAL A 207 8.05 -17.35 -14.93
CA VAL A 207 7.44 -18.67 -14.69
C VAL A 207 7.90 -19.71 -15.73
N CYS A 208 7.71 -19.40 -17.02
CA CYS A 208 7.99 -20.35 -18.10
C CYS A 208 9.28 -20.04 -18.88
N HIS A 209 9.95 -18.94 -18.57
CA HIS A 209 11.17 -18.48 -19.22
C HIS A 209 11.03 -18.20 -20.72
N ALA A 210 9.81 -18.12 -21.25
CA ALA A 210 9.59 -17.68 -22.63
C ALA A 210 10.02 -16.20 -22.79
N PRO A 211 10.57 -15.83 -23.94
CA PRO A 211 10.79 -14.42 -24.27
C PRO A 211 9.48 -13.63 -24.16
N MET A 212 9.56 -12.40 -23.67
CA MET A 212 8.44 -11.45 -23.59
C MET A 212 8.64 -10.38 -24.66
N GLU A 213 7.56 -10.08 -25.39
CA GLU A 213 7.48 -9.03 -26.40
C GLU A 213 6.91 -7.73 -25.83
#